data_a4a28e600280fce348afeadc5a146527
#
_entry.id   a4a28e600280fce348afeadc5a146527
#
_cell.length_a   1.000
_cell.length_b   1.000
_cell.length_c   1.000
_cell.angle_alpha   90.00
_cell.angle_beta   90.00
_cell.angle_gamma   90.00
#
_symmetry.space_group_name_H-M   'P 1'
#
loop_
_entity.id
_entity.type
_entity.pdbx_description
1 polymer ?
#
loop_
_entity_poly.entity_id
_entity_poly.type
_entity_poly.pdbx_seq_one_letter_code
_entity_poly.pdbx_strand_id
1 'polypeptide(L)'
;MTRWPAALLFDMDGTLIESHANVDRAWATWATVHGLDPEPVLAEVHGLPADVTVARWFPDASPDDVASLAAEQLRLQYDDVEGIEPIDGATDLLAFLDEQSWPWAIYTSADAELARVRLAAAGVTPQVLVTRDQVANGKPAPDGYLRAADLLDIPADGCIVVEDTDVGIAAGRAAGMRTVGVRGATGDVPVHSISELHRWLHASN
;
A
#
# COMPACT_ATOMS: atom_id res chain seq x y z
N MET A 1 -4.38 24.42 17.20
CA MET A 1 -4.98 23.18 17.76
C MET A 1 -4.94 22.16 16.64
N THR A 2 -4.11 21.15 16.76
CA THR A 2 -4.08 20.01 15.82
C THR A 2 -5.38 19.23 16.01
N ARG A 3 -6.29 19.37 15.05
CA ARG A 3 -7.54 18.62 15.06
C ARG A 3 -7.19 17.13 14.88
N TRP A 4 -7.68 16.28 15.73
CA TRP A 4 -7.56 14.82 15.66
C TRP A 4 -8.07 14.31 14.30
N PRO A 5 -7.46 13.28 13.71
CA PRO A 5 -8.04 12.64 12.55
C PRO A 5 -9.37 12.00 12.93
N ALA A 6 -10.36 12.16 12.07
CA ALA A 6 -11.61 11.43 12.20
C ALA A 6 -11.46 9.98 11.70
N ALA A 7 -10.51 9.74 10.79
CA ALA A 7 -10.16 8.41 10.29
C ALA A 7 -8.67 8.33 9.92
N LEU A 8 -8.15 7.09 9.89
CA LEU A 8 -6.82 6.76 9.39
C LEU A 8 -6.94 5.90 8.13
N LEU A 9 -6.26 6.30 7.07
CA LEU A 9 -6.23 5.59 5.80
C LEU A 9 -4.80 5.12 5.56
N PHE A 10 -4.60 3.81 5.55
CA PHE A 10 -3.27 3.21 5.42
C PHE A 10 -3.03 2.72 3.99
N ASP A 11 -1.82 2.87 3.51
CA ASP A 11 -1.31 1.95 2.52
C ASP A 11 -1.09 0.56 3.15
N MET A 12 -0.88 -0.46 2.32
CA MET A 12 -0.72 -1.84 2.75
C MET A 12 0.76 -2.25 2.82
N ASP A 13 1.38 -2.39 1.65
CA ASP A 13 2.71 -2.96 1.46
C ASP A 13 3.80 -1.96 1.83
N GLY A 14 4.67 -2.29 2.79
CA GLY A 14 5.66 -1.36 3.32
C GLY A 14 5.12 -0.42 4.40
N THR A 15 3.81 -0.35 4.60
CA THR A 15 3.16 0.49 5.62
C THR A 15 2.59 -0.32 6.78
N LEU A 16 1.70 -1.26 6.53
CA LEU A 16 1.12 -2.15 7.56
C LEU A 16 1.73 -3.54 7.55
N ILE A 17 2.14 -4.02 6.39
CA ILE A 17 2.72 -5.35 6.21
C ILE A 17 4.07 -5.27 5.50
N GLU A 18 4.98 -6.14 5.90
CA GLU A 18 6.24 -6.36 5.19
C GLU A 18 6.03 -7.37 4.07
N SER A 19 6.28 -6.98 2.82
CA SER A 19 6.10 -7.83 1.64
C SER A 19 7.23 -7.70 0.62
N HIS A 20 8.25 -6.86 0.88
CA HIS A 20 9.32 -6.59 -0.07
C HIS A 20 10.05 -7.85 -0.52
N ALA A 21 10.36 -8.75 0.42
CA ALA A 21 11.05 -10.01 0.09
C ALA A 21 10.24 -10.91 -0.84
N ASN A 22 8.91 -10.93 -0.70
CA ASN A 22 8.03 -11.64 -1.62
C ASN A 22 8.04 -11.02 -3.01
N VAL A 23 7.92 -9.69 -3.11
CA VAL A 23 7.98 -8.94 -4.36
C VAL A 23 9.29 -9.24 -5.07
N ASP A 24 10.41 -9.18 -4.34
CA ASP A 24 11.74 -9.46 -4.88
C ASP A 24 11.86 -10.89 -5.41
N ARG A 25 11.41 -11.91 -4.67
CA ARG A 25 11.44 -13.30 -5.13
C ARG A 25 10.59 -13.52 -6.37
N ALA A 26 9.40 -12.98 -6.41
CA ALA A 26 8.50 -13.10 -7.55
C ALA A 26 9.08 -12.45 -8.80
N TRP A 27 9.64 -11.23 -8.68
CA TRP A 27 10.25 -10.53 -9.79
C TRP A 27 11.57 -11.16 -10.24
N ALA A 28 12.40 -11.67 -9.31
CA ALA A 28 13.62 -12.39 -9.66
C ALA A 28 13.31 -13.68 -10.44
N THR A 29 12.29 -14.40 -10.02
CA THR A 29 11.80 -15.60 -10.73
C THR A 29 11.30 -15.23 -12.12
N TRP A 30 10.43 -14.23 -12.22
CA TRP A 30 9.88 -13.76 -13.48
C TRP A 30 10.98 -13.27 -14.45
N ALA A 31 11.92 -12.45 -13.97
CA ALA A 31 13.04 -11.97 -14.78
C ALA A 31 13.87 -13.14 -15.34
N THR A 32 14.19 -14.12 -14.49
CA THR A 32 14.96 -15.31 -14.90
C THR A 32 14.25 -16.11 -15.97
N VAL A 33 12.93 -16.34 -15.83
CA VAL A 33 12.11 -17.06 -16.82
C VAL A 33 12.12 -16.36 -18.19
N HIS A 34 12.12 -15.03 -18.18
CA HIS A 34 12.12 -14.22 -19.41
C HIS A 34 13.54 -13.85 -19.92
N GLY A 35 14.59 -14.45 -19.35
CA GLY A 35 15.98 -14.25 -19.83
C GLY A 35 16.56 -12.89 -19.49
N LEU A 36 16.00 -12.19 -18.50
CA LEU A 36 16.49 -10.92 -17.98
C LEU A 36 17.42 -11.15 -16.77
N ASP A 37 18.35 -10.22 -16.55
CA ASP A 37 19.10 -10.14 -15.30
C ASP A 37 18.15 -9.63 -14.20
N PRO A 38 17.99 -10.36 -13.07
CA PRO A 38 17.11 -9.92 -12.00
C PRO A 38 17.53 -8.62 -11.31
N GLU A 39 18.85 -8.36 -11.17
CA GLU A 39 19.34 -7.23 -10.37
C GLU A 39 18.81 -5.86 -10.86
N PRO A 40 18.89 -5.51 -12.16
CA PRO A 40 18.32 -4.27 -12.66
C PRO A 40 16.78 -4.22 -12.56
N VAL A 41 16.09 -5.36 -12.71
CA VAL A 41 14.63 -5.43 -12.58
C VAL A 41 14.21 -5.08 -11.16
N LEU A 42 14.84 -5.72 -10.16
CA LEU A 42 14.54 -5.50 -8.74
C LEU A 42 14.75 -4.06 -8.29
N ALA A 43 15.64 -3.32 -8.92
CA ALA A 43 15.87 -1.92 -8.60
C ALA A 43 14.66 -1.00 -8.88
N GLU A 44 13.67 -1.47 -9.66
CA GLU A 44 12.57 -0.63 -10.15
C GLU A 44 11.16 -1.13 -9.77
N VAL A 45 11.04 -2.27 -9.09
CA VAL A 45 9.71 -2.94 -8.94
C VAL A 45 8.86 -2.42 -7.79
N HIS A 46 9.47 -1.82 -6.77
CA HIS A 46 8.74 -1.40 -5.59
C HIS A 46 7.86 -0.18 -5.84
N GLY A 47 6.61 -0.25 -5.40
CA GLY A 47 5.63 0.83 -5.52
C GLY A 47 5.04 1.02 -6.93
N LEU A 48 5.42 0.20 -7.92
CA LEU A 48 4.89 0.24 -9.27
C LEU A 48 3.93 -0.93 -9.55
N PRO A 49 2.85 -0.70 -10.32
CA PRO A 49 2.03 -1.78 -10.87
C PRO A 49 2.84 -2.68 -11.80
N ALA A 50 2.51 -3.97 -11.84
CA ALA A 50 3.25 -4.97 -12.61
C ALA A 50 3.27 -4.66 -14.13
N ASP A 51 2.14 -4.19 -14.68
CA ASP A 51 2.02 -3.81 -16.08
C ASP A 51 2.94 -2.64 -16.46
N VAL A 52 3.12 -1.67 -15.57
CA VAL A 52 4.04 -0.55 -15.77
C VAL A 52 5.49 -1.02 -15.82
N THR A 53 5.88 -1.91 -14.91
CA THR A 53 7.24 -2.47 -14.89
C THR A 53 7.49 -3.35 -16.11
N VAL A 54 6.55 -4.24 -16.45
CA VAL A 54 6.64 -5.11 -17.63
C VAL A 54 6.81 -4.28 -18.91
N ALA A 55 6.01 -3.22 -19.11
CA ALA A 55 6.10 -2.37 -20.30
C ALA A 55 7.48 -1.68 -20.45
N ARG A 56 8.19 -1.41 -19.35
CA ARG A 56 9.55 -0.85 -19.39
C ARG A 56 10.57 -1.87 -19.88
N TRP A 57 10.44 -3.11 -19.47
CA TRP A 57 11.37 -4.19 -19.82
C TRP A 57 11.08 -4.84 -21.17
N PHE A 58 9.84 -4.69 -21.67
CA PHE A 58 9.39 -5.15 -22.98
C PHE A 58 8.77 -4.01 -23.80
N PRO A 59 9.55 -2.99 -24.20
CA PRO A 59 9.02 -1.78 -24.83
C PRO A 59 8.35 -2.03 -26.19
N ASP A 60 8.69 -3.15 -26.86
CA ASP A 60 8.13 -3.55 -28.16
C ASP A 60 6.92 -4.51 -28.01
N ALA A 61 6.55 -4.89 -26.79
CA ALA A 61 5.42 -5.78 -26.55
C ALA A 61 4.09 -5.08 -26.84
N SER A 62 3.13 -5.84 -27.38
CA SER A 62 1.77 -5.33 -27.53
C SER A 62 1.10 -5.13 -26.17
N PRO A 63 0.04 -4.31 -26.06
CA PRO A 63 -0.72 -4.16 -24.80
C PRO A 63 -1.24 -5.50 -24.25
N ASP A 64 -1.64 -6.43 -25.11
CA ASP A 64 -2.11 -7.76 -24.73
C ASP A 64 -0.97 -8.64 -24.18
N ASP A 65 0.23 -8.54 -24.77
CA ASP A 65 1.42 -9.25 -24.27
C ASP A 65 1.85 -8.67 -22.91
N VAL A 66 1.86 -7.35 -22.74
CA VAL A 66 2.15 -6.69 -21.45
C VAL A 66 1.17 -7.17 -20.37
N ALA A 67 -0.12 -7.20 -20.67
CA ALA A 67 -1.14 -7.67 -19.74
C ALA A 67 -0.93 -9.15 -19.36
N SER A 68 -0.57 -10.00 -20.34
CA SER A 68 -0.29 -11.42 -20.11
C SER A 68 0.94 -11.64 -19.22
N LEU A 69 2.04 -10.94 -19.51
CA LEU A 69 3.29 -11.00 -18.74
C LEU A 69 3.11 -10.46 -17.31
N ALA A 70 2.34 -9.39 -17.14
CA ALA A 70 2.00 -8.83 -15.84
C ALA A 70 1.13 -9.80 -15.02
N ALA A 71 0.15 -10.45 -15.65
CA ALA A 71 -0.67 -11.47 -14.99
C ALA A 71 0.14 -12.71 -14.57
N GLU A 72 1.16 -13.10 -15.33
CA GLU A 72 2.10 -14.16 -14.96
C GLU A 72 2.91 -13.76 -13.71
N GLN A 73 3.45 -12.55 -13.69
CA GLN A 73 4.19 -12.04 -12.55
C GLN A 73 3.33 -11.95 -11.27
N LEU A 74 2.09 -11.47 -11.39
CA LEU A 74 1.15 -11.41 -10.27
C LEU A 74 0.83 -12.80 -9.69
N ARG A 75 0.69 -13.83 -10.55
CA ARG A 75 0.48 -15.21 -10.07
C ARG A 75 1.61 -15.70 -9.16
N LEU A 76 2.87 -15.36 -9.46
CA LEU A 76 4.00 -15.68 -8.59
C LEU A 76 3.88 -15.03 -7.20
N GLN A 77 3.28 -13.83 -7.13
CA GLN A 77 3.05 -13.15 -5.86
C GLN A 77 1.85 -13.69 -5.08
N TYR A 78 0.80 -14.22 -5.76
CA TYR A 78 -0.34 -14.82 -5.07
C TYR A 78 0.04 -16.12 -4.35
N ASP A 79 0.95 -16.90 -4.93
CA ASP A 79 1.36 -18.21 -4.42
C ASP A 79 2.45 -18.13 -3.34
N ASP A 80 3.21 -17.01 -3.28
CA ASP A 80 4.26 -16.80 -2.30
C ASP A 80 3.82 -15.84 -1.20
N VAL A 81 3.55 -16.36 -0.03
CA VAL A 81 3.22 -15.59 1.18
C VAL A 81 4.27 -15.76 2.29
N GLU A 82 5.41 -16.37 1.99
CA GLU A 82 6.49 -16.61 2.95
C GLU A 82 7.11 -15.29 3.43
N GLY A 83 7.13 -15.08 4.74
CA GLY A 83 7.70 -13.88 5.35
C GLY A 83 6.82 -12.64 5.25
N ILE A 84 5.55 -12.77 4.83
CA ILE A 84 4.58 -11.68 4.98
C ILE A 84 4.16 -11.62 6.44
N GLU A 85 4.45 -10.49 7.08
CA GLU A 85 4.17 -10.25 8.48
C GLU A 85 3.77 -8.79 8.74
N PRO A 86 3.08 -8.48 9.83
CA PRO A 86 2.82 -7.09 10.20
C PRO A 86 4.12 -6.33 10.46
N ILE A 87 4.20 -5.09 10.00
CA ILE A 87 5.28 -4.16 10.36
C ILE A 87 5.23 -3.86 11.86
N ASP A 88 6.40 -3.59 12.44
CA ASP A 88 6.54 -3.28 13.87
C ASP A 88 5.56 -2.21 14.34
N GLY A 89 4.75 -2.55 15.34
CA GLY A 89 3.69 -1.71 15.91
C GLY A 89 2.37 -1.70 15.14
N ALA A 90 2.27 -2.36 13.97
CA ALA A 90 1.02 -2.35 13.19
C ALA A 90 -0.11 -3.09 13.92
N THR A 91 0.17 -4.28 14.46
CA THR A 91 -0.82 -5.06 15.21
C THR A 91 -1.36 -4.28 16.41
N ASP A 92 -0.48 -3.65 17.19
CA ASP A 92 -0.87 -2.89 18.38
C ASP A 92 -1.67 -1.64 18.02
N LEU A 93 -1.27 -0.93 16.94
CA LEU A 93 -1.99 0.22 16.44
C LEU A 93 -3.40 -0.15 15.98
N LEU A 94 -3.54 -1.19 15.14
CA LEU A 94 -4.84 -1.60 14.61
C LEU A 94 -5.77 -2.09 15.73
N ALA A 95 -5.26 -2.86 16.69
CA ALA A 95 -6.02 -3.27 17.87
C ALA A 95 -6.50 -2.05 18.68
N PHE A 96 -5.64 -1.06 18.89
CA PHE A 96 -6.02 0.18 19.57
C PHE A 96 -7.12 0.93 18.81
N LEU A 97 -7.03 1.06 17.47
CA LEU A 97 -8.06 1.72 16.67
C LEU A 97 -9.41 1.00 16.79
N ASP A 98 -9.40 -0.34 16.74
CA ASP A 98 -10.61 -1.15 16.89
C ASP A 98 -11.22 -1.03 18.29
N GLU A 99 -10.41 -1.08 19.35
CA GLU A 99 -10.87 -0.87 20.74
C GLU A 99 -11.50 0.50 20.97
N GLN A 100 -10.95 1.54 20.30
CA GLN A 100 -11.51 2.89 20.36
C GLN A 100 -12.66 3.11 19.38
N SER A 101 -13.04 2.11 18.58
CA SER A 101 -14.00 2.23 17.48
C SER A 101 -13.62 3.36 16.52
N TRP A 102 -12.32 3.54 16.30
CA TRP A 102 -11.80 4.59 15.42
C TRP A 102 -11.83 4.13 13.99
N PRO A 103 -12.47 4.87 13.06
CA PRO A 103 -12.56 4.47 11.67
C PRO A 103 -11.17 4.38 11.01
N TRP A 104 -10.93 3.27 10.30
CA TRP A 104 -9.73 3.11 9.51
C TRP A 104 -9.99 2.26 8.26
N ALA A 105 -9.18 2.47 7.23
CA ALA A 105 -9.26 1.75 5.97
C ALA A 105 -7.88 1.49 5.40
N ILE A 106 -7.81 0.54 4.46
CA ILE A 106 -6.63 0.30 3.62
C ILE A 106 -6.96 0.72 2.19
N TYR A 107 -6.02 1.45 1.55
CA TYR A 107 -5.96 1.60 0.09
C TYR A 107 -4.61 1.16 -0.44
N THR A 108 -4.61 0.16 -1.33
CA THR A 108 -3.40 -0.45 -1.90
C THR A 108 -3.36 -0.39 -3.42
N SER A 109 -2.14 -0.37 -3.98
CA SER A 109 -1.89 -0.57 -5.42
C SER A 109 -1.99 -2.04 -5.85
N ALA A 110 -2.14 -2.98 -4.92
CA ALA A 110 -2.45 -4.37 -5.21
C ALA A 110 -3.90 -4.51 -5.72
N ASP A 111 -4.14 -5.54 -6.53
CA ASP A 111 -5.49 -5.98 -6.85
C ASP A 111 -6.16 -6.71 -5.68
N ALA A 112 -7.44 -7.02 -5.82
CA ALA A 112 -8.23 -7.60 -4.74
C ALA A 112 -7.72 -8.98 -4.28
N GLU A 113 -7.18 -9.81 -5.19
CA GLU A 113 -6.67 -11.13 -4.85
C GLU A 113 -5.35 -11.04 -4.09
N LEU A 114 -4.41 -10.22 -4.58
CA LEU A 114 -3.13 -9.99 -3.93
C LEU A 114 -3.30 -9.38 -2.53
N ALA A 115 -4.15 -8.36 -2.41
CA ALA A 115 -4.47 -7.77 -1.12
C ALA A 115 -5.04 -8.79 -0.14
N ARG A 116 -5.98 -9.62 -0.59
CA ARG A 116 -6.60 -10.66 0.24
C ARG A 116 -5.59 -11.67 0.77
N VAL A 117 -4.71 -12.20 -0.11
CA VAL A 117 -3.74 -13.23 0.33
C VAL A 117 -2.70 -12.66 1.27
N ARG A 118 -2.21 -11.45 1.03
CA ARG A 118 -1.22 -10.77 1.89
C ARG A 118 -1.79 -10.41 3.25
N LEU A 119 -2.97 -9.79 3.29
CA LEU A 119 -3.64 -9.42 4.54
C LEU A 119 -3.97 -10.66 5.38
N ALA A 120 -4.42 -11.75 4.74
CA ALA A 120 -4.69 -13.02 5.43
C ALA A 120 -3.41 -13.62 6.03
N ALA A 121 -2.28 -13.59 5.30
CA ALA A 121 -0.99 -14.06 5.79
C ALA A 121 -0.49 -13.25 7.00
N ALA A 122 -0.67 -11.93 6.97
CA ALA A 122 -0.30 -11.03 8.07
C ALA A 122 -1.33 -11.01 9.22
N GLY A 123 -2.48 -11.69 9.12
CA GLY A 123 -3.54 -11.66 10.12
C GLY A 123 -4.24 -10.31 10.27
N VAL A 124 -4.23 -9.47 9.24
CA VAL A 124 -4.86 -8.15 9.23
C VAL A 124 -6.24 -8.23 8.57
N THR A 125 -7.25 -7.70 9.25
CA THR A 125 -8.64 -7.64 8.74
C THR A 125 -9.12 -6.18 8.74
N PRO A 126 -9.09 -5.48 7.58
CA PRO A 126 -9.48 -4.08 7.52
C PRO A 126 -10.99 -3.90 7.64
N GLN A 127 -11.41 -2.77 8.22
CA GLN A 127 -12.82 -2.34 8.24
C GLN A 127 -13.30 -2.01 6.83
N VAL A 128 -12.44 -1.33 6.06
CA VAL A 128 -12.65 -1.00 4.64
C VAL A 128 -11.37 -1.30 3.87
N LEU A 129 -11.49 -1.99 2.74
CA LEU A 129 -10.40 -2.25 1.80
C LEU A 129 -10.75 -1.68 0.43
N VAL A 130 -9.86 -0.82 -0.09
CA VAL A 130 -9.90 -0.32 -1.47
C VAL A 130 -8.65 -0.83 -2.19
N THR A 131 -8.84 -1.45 -3.35
CA THR A 131 -7.78 -2.05 -4.16
C THR A 131 -7.65 -1.35 -5.51
N ARG A 132 -6.54 -1.55 -6.21
CA ARG A 132 -6.24 -0.88 -7.48
C ARG A 132 -7.33 -1.07 -8.54
N ASP A 133 -7.92 -2.23 -8.61
CA ASP A 133 -8.96 -2.59 -9.58
C ASP A 133 -10.34 -1.94 -9.28
N GLN A 134 -10.51 -1.32 -8.13
CA GLN A 134 -11.74 -0.62 -7.73
C GLN A 134 -11.73 0.88 -8.06
N VAL A 135 -10.64 1.41 -8.63
CA VAL A 135 -10.48 2.83 -8.94
C VAL A 135 -10.02 3.04 -10.37
N ALA A 136 -10.44 4.16 -10.97
CA ALA A 136 -10.05 4.50 -12.33
C ALA A 136 -8.55 4.79 -12.42
N ASN A 137 -8.04 5.62 -11.50
CA ASN A 137 -6.65 6.04 -11.47
C ASN A 137 -5.99 5.60 -10.17
N GLY A 138 -4.85 4.89 -10.27
CA GLY A 138 -4.01 4.52 -9.13
C GLY A 138 -3.16 5.69 -8.63
N LYS A 139 -2.46 5.48 -7.51
CA LYS A 139 -1.47 6.43 -6.97
C LYS A 139 -0.52 6.90 -8.10
N PRO A 140 -0.21 8.21 -8.23
CA PRO A 140 -0.44 9.28 -7.28
C PRO A 140 -1.80 9.98 -7.40
N ALA A 141 -2.77 9.45 -8.17
CA ALA A 141 -4.11 10.01 -8.20
C ALA A 141 -4.83 9.81 -6.85
N PRO A 142 -5.75 10.72 -6.46
CA PRO A 142 -6.40 10.68 -5.16
C PRO A 142 -7.53 9.67 -5.05
N ASP A 143 -7.93 9.03 -6.13
CA ASP A 143 -9.17 8.26 -6.30
C ASP A 143 -9.38 7.23 -5.18
N GLY A 144 -8.33 6.48 -4.84
CA GLY A 144 -8.44 5.41 -3.85
C GLY A 144 -8.60 5.91 -2.43
N TYR A 145 -7.87 6.95 -2.03
CA TYR A 145 -8.02 7.55 -0.70
C TYR A 145 -9.35 8.28 -0.56
N LEU A 146 -9.82 8.97 -1.60
CA LEU A 146 -11.16 9.57 -1.61
C LEU A 146 -12.25 8.49 -1.48
N ARG A 147 -12.11 7.39 -2.22
CA ARG A 147 -13.04 6.26 -2.12
C ARG A 147 -13.02 5.61 -0.73
N ALA A 148 -11.86 5.46 -0.10
CA ALA A 148 -11.75 4.91 1.25
C ALA A 148 -12.44 5.82 2.29
N ALA A 149 -12.26 7.13 2.19
CA ALA A 149 -12.93 8.11 3.04
C ALA A 149 -14.46 8.09 2.86
N ASP A 150 -14.93 8.00 1.60
CA ASP A 150 -16.35 7.89 1.26
C ASP A 150 -16.98 6.62 1.85
N LEU A 151 -16.31 5.47 1.76
CA LEU A 151 -16.77 4.20 2.33
C LEU A 151 -16.84 4.21 3.87
N LEU A 152 -16.02 5.03 4.51
CA LEU A 152 -16.07 5.26 5.96
C LEU A 152 -17.09 6.36 6.36
N ASP A 153 -17.70 7.04 5.41
CA ASP A 153 -18.58 8.22 5.62
C ASP A 153 -17.86 9.37 6.39
N ILE A 154 -16.56 9.58 6.08
CA ILE A 154 -15.72 10.60 6.71
C ILE A 154 -15.23 11.59 5.64
N PRO A 155 -15.40 12.92 5.85
CA PRO A 155 -14.85 13.93 4.96
C PRO A 155 -13.32 13.81 4.81
N ALA A 156 -12.80 14.02 3.60
CA ALA A 156 -11.38 13.87 3.29
C ALA A 156 -10.46 14.73 4.20
N ASP A 157 -10.87 15.95 4.51
CA ASP A 157 -10.12 16.86 5.40
C ASP A 157 -10.07 16.38 6.86
N GLY A 158 -10.90 15.41 7.23
CA GLY A 158 -10.89 14.71 8.51
C GLY A 158 -9.97 13.50 8.55
N CYS A 159 -9.45 13.04 7.41
CA CYS A 159 -8.61 11.85 7.31
C CYS A 159 -7.11 12.18 7.38
N ILE A 160 -6.33 11.21 7.86
CA ILE A 160 -4.87 11.18 7.71
C ILE A 160 -4.51 9.93 6.92
N VAL A 161 -3.70 10.11 5.87
CA VAL A 161 -3.09 9.02 5.09
C VAL A 161 -1.76 8.64 5.73
N VAL A 162 -1.49 7.34 5.86
CA VAL A 162 -0.22 6.78 6.35
C VAL A 162 0.40 5.98 5.21
N GLU A 163 1.64 6.32 4.84
CA GLU A 163 2.29 5.83 3.62
C GLU A 163 3.81 5.73 3.77
N ASP A 164 4.42 4.81 3.03
CA ASP A 164 5.87 4.62 2.98
C ASP A 164 6.51 5.10 1.67
N THR A 165 5.70 5.52 0.68
CA THR A 165 6.16 5.99 -0.63
C THR A 165 5.81 7.44 -0.91
N ASP A 166 6.68 8.15 -1.66
CA ASP A 166 6.40 9.51 -2.11
C ASP A 166 5.18 9.58 -3.06
N VAL A 167 4.95 8.51 -3.82
CA VAL A 167 3.80 8.39 -4.74
C VAL A 167 2.49 8.32 -3.96
N GLY A 168 2.46 7.56 -2.87
CA GLY A 168 1.30 7.47 -2.00
C GLY A 168 1.08 8.73 -1.15
N ILE A 169 2.17 9.35 -0.65
CA ILE A 169 2.09 10.68 -0.01
C ILE A 169 1.48 11.71 -0.97
N ALA A 170 1.90 11.70 -2.24
CA ALA A 170 1.33 12.58 -3.26
C ALA A 170 -0.17 12.32 -3.48
N ALA A 171 -0.60 11.05 -3.48
CA ALA A 171 -2.01 10.67 -3.60
C ALA A 171 -2.85 11.18 -2.41
N GLY A 172 -2.35 11.03 -1.18
CA GLY A 172 -3.00 11.55 0.02
C GLY A 172 -3.16 13.07 -0.01
N ARG A 173 -2.10 13.79 -0.39
CA ARG A 173 -2.13 15.25 -0.55
C ARG A 173 -3.09 15.69 -1.66
N ALA A 174 -3.10 14.97 -2.80
CA ALA A 174 -4.02 15.25 -3.89
C ALA A 174 -5.49 15.03 -3.48
N ALA A 175 -5.75 14.12 -2.53
CA ALA A 175 -7.07 13.92 -1.91
C ALA A 175 -7.46 15.02 -0.90
N GLY A 176 -6.59 16.00 -0.64
CA GLY A 176 -6.81 17.05 0.37
C GLY A 176 -6.63 16.55 1.82
N MET A 177 -5.96 15.42 2.01
CA MET A 177 -5.72 14.81 3.30
C MET A 177 -4.32 15.18 3.83
N ARG A 178 -4.17 15.18 5.16
CA ARG A 178 -2.85 15.23 5.79
C ARG A 178 -2.18 13.87 5.67
N THR A 179 -0.86 13.85 5.68
CA THR A 179 -0.08 12.63 5.50
C THR A 179 0.92 12.39 6.62
N VAL A 180 1.11 11.12 6.96
CA VAL A 180 2.20 10.58 7.79
C VAL A 180 3.08 9.75 6.86
N GLY A 181 4.36 10.08 6.79
CA GLY A 181 5.33 9.29 6.04
C GLY A 181 6.10 8.35 6.98
N VAL A 182 6.09 7.06 6.68
CA VAL A 182 6.88 6.03 7.38
C VAL A 182 8.02 5.52 6.50
N ARG A 183 9.00 4.81 7.08
CA ARG A 183 10.11 4.18 6.35
C ARG A 183 10.92 5.11 5.42
N GLY A 184 10.95 6.39 5.73
CA GLY A 184 11.74 7.39 4.99
C GLY A 184 10.90 8.31 4.10
N ALA A 185 9.64 7.99 3.83
CA ALA A 185 8.74 8.94 3.16
C ALA A 185 8.47 10.16 4.06
N THR A 186 8.26 11.32 3.44
CA THR A 186 8.08 12.58 4.17
C THR A 186 6.63 13.03 4.12
N GLY A 187 5.92 12.88 5.26
CA GLY A 187 4.56 13.36 5.47
C GLY A 187 4.48 14.77 6.06
N ASP A 188 3.25 15.22 6.28
CA ASP A 188 2.94 16.55 6.87
C ASP A 188 2.94 16.51 8.41
N VAL A 189 2.79 15.32 8.99
CA VAL A 189 2.83 15.08 10.42
C VAL A 189 4.22 14.56 10.79
N PRO A 190 4.89 15.09 11.82
CA PRO A 190 6.27 14.69 12.18
C PRO A 190 6.26 13.37 12.98
N VAL A 191 5.86 12.29 12.32
CA VAL A 191 5.79 10.91 12.79
C VAL A 191 6.41 10.07 11.68
N HIS A 192 7.31 9.16 12.01
CA HIS A 192 8.15 8.46 11.04
C HIS A 192 8.06 6.92 11.11
N SER A 193 7.23 6.39 12.00
CA SER A 193 6.96 4.96 12.11
C SER A 193 5.55 4.68 12.65
N ILE A 194 5.06 3.46 12.43
CA ILE A 194 3.76 3.02 12.95
C ILE A 194 3.75 3.06 14.48
N SER A 195 4.81 2.63 15.14
CA SER A 195 4.95 2.70 16.59
C SER A 195 4.97 4.15 17.12
N GLU A 196 5.53 5.11 16.38
CA GLU A 196 5.44 6.54 16.72
C GLU A 196 4.03 7.08 16.51
N LEU A 197 3.35 6.69 15.43
CA LEU A 197 1.97 7.07 15.18
C LEU A 197 1.07 6.62 16.32
N HIS A 198 1.22 5.38 16.76
CA HIS A 198 0.47 4.83 17.89
C HIS A 198 0.68 5.67 19.18
N ARG A 199 1.94 5.98 19.52
CA ARG A 199 2.24 6.84 20.67
C ARG A 199 1.67 8.26 20.52
N TRP A 200 1.77 8.83 19.32
CA TRP A 200 1.23 10.16 19.02
C TRP A 200 -0.29 10.20 19.18
N LEU A 201 -1.00 9.17 18.74
CA LEU A 201 -2.43 9.00 18.96
C LEU A 201 -2.78 8.84 20.45
N HIS A 202 -2.04 8.13 21.25
CA HIS A 202 -2.25 7.98 22.68
C HIS A 202 -2.00 9.27 23.49
N ALA A 203 -0.96 10.02 23.16
CA ALA A 203 -0.54 11.17 23.94
C ALA A 203 -1.48 12.38 23.82
N SER A 204 -2.38 12.34 22.87
CA SER A 204 -3.24 13.48 22.54
C SER A 204 -4.72 13.16 22.82
N ASN A 205 -5.03 11.99 23.37
CA ASN A 205 -6.34 11.57 23.90
C ASN A 205 -6.39 11.84 25.40
#